data_93acca3c96899d13ce76370c58d3609f
#
_entry.id   93acca3c96899d13ce76370c58d3609f
#
_cell.length_a   1.000
_cell.length_b   1.000
_cell.length_c   1.000
_cell.angle_alpha   90.00
_cell.angle_beta   90.00
_cell.angle_gamma   90.00
#
_symmetry.space_group_name_H-M   'P 1'
#
loop_
_entity.id
_entity.type
_entity.pdbx_description
1 polymer ?
#
loop_
_entity_poly.entity_id
_entity_poly.type
_entity_poly.pdbx_seq_one_letter_code
_entity_poly.pdbx_strand_id
1 'polypeptide(L)'
;MVYAISILALVLIFTIATKVPINMGILAFAGAFLVGGWVSGIPIDDIVDAFPGDIFLIVAGITLLFAIAKANGTINIIVESALRLVHGRRWALVWMMFLLSGALMALGSPMAAGMLAPIAMRLAGKKKINPLLMGMAINHGALGCAFSPITIYGAFVNGLIKSAGYEANPLLLFIVPFALNTLFLAVLFTIYGRDLLHELPEDRDEITGAGASSGAPTRPHPSPGSGTASATAVLPDVDVIGRTPLNRERVATLIGILLLAVGSVAFNVDVGVSSICISTVLLLMAPKKMPRIEDKVAWPAVVLVCGMLTYMTVLKQNGTLDFLGDAATHLGSPLAAALILLYAAAIISAVGSSIGTLGIALPLAAPMLAAGELGALGFIIALAFASTVVDVSPFATNGSIVVAEADVEDRQRFQRSVLAYCGLVVLLAPLVAWALIVVPTSL
;
A
#
# COMPACT_ATOMS: atom_id res chain seq x y z
N MET A 1 -1.46 -25.14 27.88
CA MET A 1 -2.89 -24.91 27.53
C MET A 1 -3.10 -23.48 27.01
N VAL A 2 -2.64 -22.46 27.72
CA VAL A 2 -2.73 -21.05 27.32
C VAL A 2 -2.18 -20.81 25.89
N TYR A 3 -0.98 -21.29 25.58
CA TYR A 3 -0.33 -21.12 24.27
C TYR A 3 -1.14 -21.71 23.13
N ALA A 4 -1.67 -22.93 23.30
CA ALA A 4 -2.47 -23.58 22.27
C ALA A 4 -3.79 -22.81 21.98
N ILE A 5 -4.44 -22.27 23.03
CA ILE A 5 -5.65 -21.46 22.88
C ILE A 5 -5.31 -20.13 22.20
N SER A 6 -4.20 -19.49 22.55
CA SER A 6 -3.74 -18.24 21.95
C SER A 6 -3.47 -18.40 20.44
N ILE A 7 -2.79 -19.48 20.05
CA ILE A 7 -2.50 -19.78 18.65
C ILE A 7 -3.80 -20.13 17.90
N LEU A 8 -4.67 -20.96 18.52
CA LEU A 8 -5.95 -21.31 17.93
C LEU A 8 -6.82 -20.06 17.69
N ALA A 9 -6.84 -19.13 18.66
CA ALA A 9 -7.57 -17.88 18.54
C ALA A 9 -7.03 -17.03 17.36
N LEU A 10 -5.70 -16.94 17.18
CA LEU A 10 -5.10 -16.25 16.03
C LEU A 10 -5.55 -16.87 14.71
N VAL A 11 -5.52 -18.20 14.60
CA VAL A 11 -5.97 -18.94 13.41
C VAL A 11 -7.47 -18.73 13.17
N LEU A 12 -8.28 -18.71 14.21
CA LEU A 12 -9.72 -18.47 14.13
C LEU A 12 -10.02 -17.03 13.70
N ILE A 13 -9.35 -16.02 14.25
CA ILE A 13 -9.46 -14.61 13.87
C ILE A 13 -9.26 -14.48 12.35
N PHE A 14 -8.21 -15.08 11.83
CA PHE A 14 -7.92 -15.06 10.40
C PHE A 14 -8.97 -15.79 9.57
N THR A 15 -9.31 -17.01 9.98
CA THR A 15 -10.26 -17.85 9.25
C THR A 15 -11.63 -17.16 9.15
N ILE A 16 -12.08 -16.55 10.25
CA ILE A 16 -13.35 -15.83 10.30
C ILE A 16 -13.26 -14.58 9.41
N ALA A 17 -12.20 -13.75 9.54
CA ALA A 17 -12.02 -12.54 8.75
C ALA A 17 -11.92 -12.81 7.24
N THR A 18 -11.43 -14.00 6.84
CA THR A 18 -11.35 -14.38 5.43
C THR A 18 -12.70 -14.86 4.87
N LYS A 19 -13.53 -15.51 5.72
CA LYS A 19 -14.81 -16.08 5.27
C LYS A 19 -16.01 -15.15 5.48
N VAL A 20 -15.92 -14.26 6.46
CA VAL A 20 -17.01 -13.37 6.87
C VAL A 20 -16.51 -11.92 6.68
N PRO A 21 -17.32 -10.99 6.16
CA PRO A 21 -16.93 -9.59 5.95
C PRO A 21 -16.87 -8.82 7.31
N ILE A 22 -16.06 -9.30 8.23
CA ILE A 22 -15.80 -8.67 9.53
C ILE A 22 -14.35 -8.18 9.54
N ASN A 23 -14.12 -6.98 10.06
CA ASN A 23 -12.77 -6.45 10.19
C ASN A 23 -11.95 -7.31 11.16
N MET A 24 -10.81 -7.82 10.71
CA MET A 24 -9.90 -8.65 11.49
C MET A 24 -9.46 -7.97 12.80
N GLY A 25 -9.30 -6.64 12.81
CA GLY A 25 -8.93 -5.89 14.01
C GLY A 25 -9.98 -5.96 15.11
N ILE A 26 -11.27 -5.97 14.77
CA ILE A 26 -12.36 -6.17 15.76
C ILE A 26 -12.24 -7.55 16.40
N LEU A 27 -12.01 -8.57 15.57
CA LEU A 27 -11.81 -9.94 16.05
C LEU A 27 -10.53 -10.05 16.90
N ALA A 28 -9.48 -9.34 16.54
CA ALA A 28 -8.22 -9.31 17.28
C ALA A 28 -8.38 -8.62 18.64
N PHE A 29 -9.12 -7.52 18.74
CA PHE A 29 -9.48 -6.91 20.02
C PHE A 29 -10.29 -7.87 20.90
N ALA A 30 -11.33 -8.49 20.35
CA ALA A 30 -12.09 -9.48 21.08
C ALA A 30 -11.19 -10.64 21.56
N GLY A 31 -10.31 -11.13 20.69
CA GLY A 31 -9.31 -12.14 21.03
C GLY A 31 -8.36 -11.69 22.14
N ALA A 32 -7.89 -10.43 22.12
CA ALA A 32 -7.02 -9.88 23.15
C ALA A 32 -7.69 -9.90 24.54
N PHE A 33 -8.94 -9.48 24.64
CA PHE A 33 -9.66 -9.50 25.90
C PHE A 33 -10.05 -10.92 26.35
N LEU A 34 -10.49 -11.78 25.44
CA LEU A 34 -10.88 -13.16 25.77
C LEU A 34 -9.66 -14.01 26.17
N VAL A 35 -8.62 -13.98 25.32
CA VAL A 35 -7.40 -14.78 25.58
C VAL A 35 -6.55 -14.13 26.66
N GLY A 36 -6.35 -12.83 26.62
CA GLY A 36 -5.57 -12.11 27.63
C GLY A 36 -6.24 -12.14 29.01
N GLY A 37 -7.49 -11.69 29.08
CA GLY A 37 -8.19 -11.57 30.35
C GLY A 37 -8.63 -12.92 30.96
N TRP A 38 -9.39 -13.73 30.21
CA TRP A 38 -9.98 -14.94 30.76
C TRP A 38 -9.07 -16.16 30.75
N VAL A 39 -8.24 -16.32 29.70
CA VAL A 39 -7.39 -17.51 29.56
C VAL A 39 -6.02 -17.30 30.20
N SER A 40 -5.44 -16.11 30.04
CA SER A 40 -4.08 -15.79 30.54
C SER A 40 -4.09 -15.09 31.90
N GLY A 41 -5.25 -14.58 32.36
CA GLY A 41 -5.37 -13.86 33.64
C GLY A 41 -4.68 -12.49 33.64
N ILE A 42 -4.44 -11.88 32.46
CA ILE A 42 -3.88 -10.54 32.34
C ILE A 42 -4.95 -9.53 32.78
N PRO A 43 -4.64 -8.58 33.68
CA PRO A 43 -5.57 -7.52 34.06
C PRO A 43 -6.09 -6.76 32.83
N ILE A 44 -7.35 -6.37 32.83
CA ILE A 44 -7.98 -5.67 31.72
C ILE A 44 -7.25 -4.34 31.45
N ASP A 45 -6.82 -3.65 32.51
CA ASP A 45 -6.09 -2.39 32.40
C ASP A 45 -4.77 -2.57 31.61
N ASP A 46 -4.04 -3.65 31.85
CA ASP A 46 -2.80 -3.97 31.13
C ASP A 46 -3.07 -4.27 29.63
N ILE A 47 -4.24 -4.86 29.31
CA ILE A 47 -4.65 -5.08 27.92
C ILE A 47 -5.04 -3.76 27.24
N VAL A 48 -5.68 -2.86 27.99
CA VAL A 48 -6.02 -1.50 27.51
C VAL A 48 -4.76 -0.68 27.30
N ASP A 49 -3.80 -0.75 28.19
CA ASP A 49 -2.50 -0.06 28.08
C ASP A 49 -1.65 -0.61 26.93
N ALA A 50 -1.90 -1.86 26.50
CA ALA A 50 -1.29 -2.44 25.30
C ALA A 50 -1.84 -1.85 23.98
N PHE A 51 -2.85 -0.95 24.02
CA PHE A 51 -3.35 -0.29 22.84
C PHE A 51 -2.29 0.64 22.24
N PRO A 52 -1.95 0.50 20.93
CA PRO A 52 -0.89 1.27 20.30
C PRO A 52 -1.35 2.68 19.94
N GLY A 53 -1.45 3.56 20.92
CA GLY A 53 -1.97 4.92 20.74
C GLY A 53 -1.15 5.77 19.77
N ASP A 54 0.17 5.60 19.73
CA ASP A 54 1.07 6.23 18.77
C ASP A 54 0.74 5.83 17.32
N ILE A 55 0.55 4.54 17.06
CA ILE A 55 0.20 4.02 15.74
C ILE A 55 -1.22 4.46 15.34
N PHE A 56 -2.15 4.48 16.29
CA PHE A 56 -3.49 5.03 16.06
C PHE A 56 -3.41 6.47 15.55
N LEU A 57 -2.65 7.33 16.22
CA LEU A 57 -2.48 8.74 15.82
C LEU A 57 -1.83 8.86 14.44
N ILE A 58 -0.82 8.04 14.14
CA ILE A 58 -0.17 8.03 12.83
C ILE A 58 -1.17 7.66 11.74
N VAL A 59 -1.85 6.52 11.86
CA VAL A 59 -2.73 6.01 10.80
C VAL A 59 -3.96 6.89 10.62
N ALA A 60 -4.60 7.32 11.70
CA ALA A 60 -5.77 8.20 11.65
C ALA A 60 -5.41 9.60 11.10
N GLY A 61 -4.33 10.19 11.61
CA GLY A 61 -3.89 11.54 11.22
C GLY A 61 -3.48 11.63 9.76
N ILE A 62 -2.67 10.69 9.28
CA ILE A 62 -2.23 10.67 7.88
C ILE A 62 -3.40 10.44 6.94
N THR A 63 -4.26 9.47 7.22
CA THR A 63 -5.40 9.19 6.35
C THR A 63 -6.41 10.34 6.33
N LEU A 64 -6.55 11.07 7.44
CA LEU A 64 -7.33 12.31 7.49
C LEU A 64 -6.71 13.40 6.60
N LEU A 65 -5.39 13.63 6.70
CA LEU A 65 -4.68 14.62 5.87
C LEU A 65 -4.85 14.31 4.38
N PHE A 66 -4.72 13.04 3.99
CA PHE A 66 -4.91 12.63 2.59
C PHE A 66 -6.38 12.65 2.14
N ALA A 67 -7.34 12.42 3.04
CA ALA A 67 -8.75 12.64 2.76
C ALA A 67 -9.02 14.11 2.42
N ILE A 68 -8.42 15.06 3.16
CA ILE A 68 -8.48 16.50 2.89
C ILE A 68 -7.82 16.83 1.54
N ALA A 69 -6.61 16.33 1.29
CA ALA A 69 -5.86 16.56 0.05
C ALA A 69 -6.63 16.05 -1.19
N LYS A 70 -7.32 14.93 -1.06
CA LYS A 70 -8.20 14.39 -2.10
C LYS A 70 -9.45 15.24 -2.28
N ALA A 71 -10.12 15.61 -1.19
CA ALA A 71 -11.38 16.36 -1.23
C ALA A 71 -11.21 17.76 -1.82
N ASN A 72 -10.11 18.44 -1.54
CA ASN A 72 -9.84 19.79 -2.08
C ASN A 72 -9.14 19.78 -3.46
N GLY A 73 -8.78 18.60 -4.00
CA GLY A 73 -8.16 18.45 -5.30
C GLY A 73 -6.64 18.75 -5.35
N THR A 74 -5.97 18.81 -4.21
CA THR A 74 -4.50 18.97 -4.13
C THR A 74 -3.77 17.85 -4.85
N ILE A 75 -4.27 16.62 -4.76
CA ILE A 75 -3.68 15.46 -5.44
C ILE A 75 -3.70 15.63 -6.96
N ASN A 76 -4.77 16.23 -7.52
CA ASN A 76 -4.85 16.48 -8.96
C ASN A 76 -3.74 17.44 -9.43
N ILE A 77 -3.40 18.46 -8.62
CA ILE A 77 -2.28 19.38 -8.94
C ILE A 77 -0.95 18.64 -8.99
N ILE A 78 -0.71 17.73 -8.05
CA ILE A 78 0.52 16.92 -8.02
C ILE A 78 0.61 16.08 -9.29
N VAL A 79 -0.48 15.39 -9.66
CA VAL A 79 -0.57 14.56 -10.86
C VAL A 79 -0.38 15.39 -12.14
N GLU A 80 -1.08 16.51 -12.29
CA GLU A 80 -0.97 17.41 -13.44
C GLU A 80 0.46 17.97 -13.58
N SER A 81 1.08 18.35 -12.47
CA SER A 81 2.46 18.87 -12.47
C SER A 81 3.46 17.81 -12.90
N ALA A 82 3.31 16.58 -12.43
CA ALA A 82 4.16 15.46 -12.82
C ALA A 82 4.01 15.11 -14.32
N LEU A 83 2.76 15.08 -14.82
CA LEU A 83 2.47 14.82 -16.24
C LEU A 83 3.14 15.84 -17.17
N ARG A 84 3.16 17.13 -16.80
CA ARG A 84 3.82 18.19 -17.58
C ARG A 84 5.33 18.02 -17.66
N LEU A 85 5.96 17.44 -16.62
CA LEU A 85 7.42 17.29 -16.56
C LEU A 85 7.95 16.30 -17.61
N VAL A 86 7.14 15.34 -18.05
CA VAL A 86 7.59 14.22 -18.90
C VAL A 86 7.65 14.56 -20.40
N HIS A 87 7.14 15.73 -20.82
CA HIS A 87 7.17 16.19 -22.23
C HIS A 87 6.67 15.13 -23.24
N GLY A 88 5.72 14.29 -22.87
CA GLY A 88 5.09 13.33 -23.79
C GLY A 88 5.89 12.08 -24.16
N ARG A 89 7.14 11.90 -23.70
CA ARG A 89 7.96 10.72 -24.00
C ARG A 89 7.33 9.44 -23.41
N ARG A 90 7.06 8.45 -24.27
CA ARG A 90 6.33 7.23 -23.92
C ARG A 90 7.00 6.42 -22.81
N TRP A 91 8.31 6.18 -22.89
CA TRP A 91 9.05 5.45 -21.86
C TRP A 91 9.06 6.19 -20.51
N ALA A 92 9.18 7.52 -20.57
CA ALA A 92 9.24 8.36 -19.38
C ALA A 92 7.88 8.43 -18.68
N LEU A 93 6.75 8.30 -19.41
CA LEU A 93 5.41 8.20 -18.83
C LEU A 93 5.28 6.97 -17.91
N VAL A 94 5.81 5.81 -18.31
CA VAL A 94 5.77 4.59 -17.49
C VAL A 94 6.51 4.80 -16.16
N TRP A 95 7.76 5.28 -16.23
CA TRP A 95 8.57 5.52 -15.02
C TRP A 95 8.04 6.66 -14.17
N MET A 96 7.49 7.69 -14.78
CA MET A 96 6.84 8.77 -14.04
C MET A 96 5.61 8.28 -13.30
N MET A 97 4.76 7.44 -13.92
CA MET A 97 3.59 6.85 -13.24
C MET A 97 4.00 5.95 -12.08
N PHE A 98 5.08 5.19 -12.23
CA PHE A 98 5.71 4.44 -11.14
C PHE A 98 6.13 5.36 -9.98
N LEU A 99 6.92 6.39 -10.28
CA LEU A 99 7.42 7.32 -9.26
C LEU A 99 6.29 8.13 -8.61
N LEU A 100 5.31 8.55 -9.39
CA LEU A 100 4.15 9.31 -8.88
C LEU A 100 3.29 8.46 -7.96
N SER A 101 3.02 7.21 -8.34
CA SER A 101 2.29 6.26 -7.50
C SER A 101 3.05 5.98 -6.21
N GLY A 102 4.37 5.78 -6.33
CA GLY A 102 5.26 5.60 -5.18
C GLY A 102 5.28 6.82 -4.27
N ALA A 103 5.41 8.02 -4.81
CA ALA A 103 5.42 9.26 -4.03
C ALA A 103 4.10 9.47 -3.27
N LEU A 104 2.95 9.26 -3.93
CA LEU A 104 1.65 9.36 -3.27
C LEU A 104 1.49 8.32 -2.16
N MET A 105 1.97 7.09 -2.40
CA MET A 105 1.96 6.04 -1.38
C MET A 105 2.91 6.38 -0.23
N ALA A 106 4.15 6.77 -0.53
CA ALA A 106 5.16 7.14 0.47
C ALA A 106 4.70 8.28 1.38
N LEU A 107 3.92 9.19 0.84
CA LEU A 107 3.29 10.29 1.59
C LEU A 107 2.09 9.85 2.43
N GLY A 108 1.63 8.59 2.33
CA GLY A 108 0.57 8.02 3.15
C GLY A 108 -0.78 7.85 2.47
N SER A 109 -0.88 7.97 1.14
CA SER A 109 -2.11 7.69 0.41
C SER A 109 -2.30 6.18 0.19
N PRO A 110 -3.20 5.50 0.91
CA PRO A 110 -3.35 4.05 0.81
C PRO A 110 -3.96 3.59 -0.53
N MET A 111 -4.51 4.52 -1.31
CA MET A 111 -5.14 4.26 -2.60
C MET A 111 -4.40 4.90 -3.78
N ALA A 112 -3.09 5.08 -3.67
CA ALA A 112 -2.27 5.76 -4.69
C ALA A 112 -2.44 5.14 -6.08
N ALA A 113 -2.32 3.81 -6.20
CA ALA A 113 -2.53 3.11 -7.46
C ALA A 113 -3.96 3.29 -7.99
N GLY A 114 -4.96 3.19 -7.12
CA GLY A 114 -6.38 3.37 -7.48
C GLY A 114 -6.73 4.77 -7.98
N MET A 115 -6.07 5.79 -7.44
CA MET A 115 -6.27 7.18 -7.92
C MET A 115 -5.62 7.44 -9.26
N LEU A 116 -4.49 6.77 -9.56
CA LEU A 116 -3.78 6.95 -10.81
C LEU A 116 -4.26 6.02 -11.92
N ALA A 117 -4.88 4.88 -11.60
CA ALA A 117 -5.31 3.89 -12.57
C ALA A 117 -6.17 4.47 -13.71
N PRO A 118 -7.22 5.29 -13.47
CA PRO A 118 -8.03 5.85 -14.55
C PRO A 118 -7.22 6.72 -15.51
N ILE A 119 -6.24 7.48 -15.00
CA ILE A 119 -5.39 8.36 -15.79
C ILE A 119 -4.34 7.54 -16.54
N ALA A 120 -3.67 6.63 -15.83
CA ALA A 120 -2.61 5.79 -16.38
C ALA A 120 -3.13 4.88 -17.51
N MET A 121 -4.30 4.25 -17.33
CA MET A 121 -4.85 3.33 -18.31
C MET A 121 -5.33 4.07 -19.57
N ARG A 122 -5.94 5.26 -19.44
CA ARG A 122 -6.29 6.12 -20.59
C ARG A 122 -5.05 6.61 -21.34
N LEU A 123 -3.99 7.02 -20.62
CA LEU A 123 -2.72 7.39 -21.25
C LEU A 123 -2.06 6.20 -21.96
N ALA A 124 -2.16 5.00 -21.41
CA ALA A 124 -1.67 3.79 -22.05
C ALA A 124 -2.36 3.56 -23.40
N GLY A 125 -3.69 3.68 -23.48
CA GLY A 125 -4.44 3.60 -24.73
C GLY A 125 -4.05 4.69 -25.73
N LYS A 126 -4.07 5.97 -25.29
CA LYS A 126 -3.75 7.12 -26.15
C LYS A 126 -2.33 7.08 -26.72
N LYS A 127 -1.34 6.71 -25.91
CA LYS A 127 0.10 6.66 -26.30
C LYS A 127 0.56 5.27 -26.76
N LYS A 128 -0.36 4.35 -27.01
CA LYS A 128 -0.08 2.97 -27.47
C LYS A 128 0.97 2.26 -26.59
N ILE A 129 0.87 2.44 -25.28
CA ILE A 129 1.70 1.76 -24.28
C ILE A 129 1.00 0.47 -23.86
N ASN A 130 1.74 -0.62 -23.66
CA ASN A 130 1.17 -1.88 -23.20
C ASN A 130 0.41 -1.68 -21.87
N PRO A 131 -0.90 -2.00 -21.80
CA PRO A 131 -1.71 -1.78 -20.60
C PRO A 131 -1.19 -2.54 -19.37
N LEU A 132 -0.64 -3.75 -19.57
CA LEU A 132 -0.04 -4.53 -18.48
C LEU A 132 1.17 -3.79 -17.88
N LEU A 133 2.06 -3.29 -18.73
CA LEU A 133 3.24 -2.52 -18.28
C LEU A 133 2.83 -1.28 -17.49
N MET A 134 1.87 -0.51 -18.00
CA MET A 134 1.40 0.71 -17.33
C MET A 134 0.69 0.41 -16.00
N GLY A 135 -0.19 -0.58 -15.99
CA GLY A 135 -0.89 -1.00 -14.77
C GLY A 135 0.07 -1.55 -13.70
N MET A 136 1.07 -2.33 -14.13
CA MET A 136 2.09 -2.81 -13.18
C MET A 136 3.03 -1.70 -12.72
N ALA A 137 3.32 -0.70 -13.55
CA ALA A 137 4.12 0.45 -13.14
C ALA A 137 3.49 1.20 -11.97
N ILE A 138 2.19 1.53 -12.03
CA ILE A 138 1.51 2.19 -10.91
C ILE A 138 1.41 1.27 -9.68
N ASN A 139 1.20 -0.04 -9.85
CA ASN A 139 1.13 -0.97 -8.73
C ASN A 139 2.50 -1.13 -8.05
N HIS A 140 3.56 -1.45 -8.80
CA HIS A 140 4.90 -1.58 -8.23
C HIS A 140 5.41 -0.27 -7.62
N GLY A 141 5.03 0.89 -8.17
CA GLY A 141 5.31 2.19 -7.56
C GLY A 141 4.69 2.32 -6.17
N ALA A 142 3.38 2.08 -6.06
CA ALA A 142 2.69 2.12 -4.78
C ALA A 142 3.24 1.08 -3.78
N LEU A 143 3.37 -0.18 -4.21
CA LEU A 143 3.82 -1.28 -3.34
C LEU A 143 5.28 -1.13 -2.91
N GLY A 144 6.15 -0.62 -3.77
CA GLY A 144 7.54 -0.34 -3.44
C GLY A 144 7.69 0.72 -2.34
N CYS A 145 6.81 1.70 -2.32
CA CYS A 145 6.81 2.78 -1.34
C CYS A 145 5.84 2.54 -0.16
N ALA A 146 5.20 1.37 -0.09
CA ALA A 146 4.20 1.06 0.93
C ALA A 146 4.75 1.10 2.36
N PHE A 147 6.04 0.82 2.55
CA PHE A 147 6.68 0.77 3.86
C PHE A 147 7.39 2.06 4.28
N SER A 148 7.08 3.20 3.66
CA SER A 148 7.50 4.50 4.18
C SER A 148 7.08 4.65 5.65
N PRO A 149 7.90 5.28 6.51
CA PRO A 149 7.57 5.45 7.94
C PRO A 149 6.23 6.12 8.21
N ILE A 150 5.76 6.92 7.27
CA ILE A 150 4.50 7.68 7.36
C ILE A 150 3.31 6.97 6.68
N THR A 151 3.42 5.69 6.33
CA THR A 151 2.32 4.92 5.74
C THR A 151 1.70 3.96 6.76
N ILE A 152 0.49 3.47 6.44
CA ILE A 152 -0.18 2.45 7.24
C ILE A 152 0.68 1.18 7.36
N TYR A 153 1.24 0.70 6.25
CA TYR A 153 2.09 -0.50 6.22
C TYR A 153 3.39 -0.30 7.01
N GLY A 154 4.06 0.86 6.82
CA GLY A 154 5.27 1.19 7.54
C GLY A 154 5.04 1.30 9.04
N ALA A 155 3.99 2.02 9.46
CA ALA A 155 3.60 2.13 10.86
C ALA A 155 3.26 0.76 11.47
N PHE A 156 2.48 -0.06 10.75
CA PHE A 156 2.08 -1.39 11.21
C PHE A 156 3.26 -2.33 11.41
N VAL A 157 4.13 -2.48 10.40
CA VAL A 157 5.27 -3.40 10.48
C VAL A 157 6.28 -2.92 11.53
N ASN A 158 6.59 -1.61 11.59
CA ASN A 158 7.46 -1.07 12.64
C ASN A 158 6.86 -1.24 14.04
N GLY A 159 5.53 -1.09 14.18
CA GLY A 159 4.82 -1.37 15.43
C GLY A 159 4.95 -2.84 15.85
N LEU A 160 4.76 -3.78 14.92
CA LEU A 160 4.92 -5.22 15.17
C LEU A 160 6.36 -5.58 15.55
N ILE A 161 7.36 -5.02 14.87
CA ILE A 161 8.79 -5.22 15.21
C ILE A 161 9.07 -4.80 16.66
N LYS A 162 8.60 -3.61 17.04
CA LYS A 162 8.76 -3.08 18.40
C LYS A 162 8.02 -3.93 19.44
N SER A 163 6.77 -4.34 19.15
CA SER A 163 5.97 -5.19 20.05
C SER A 163 6.63 -6.55 20.27
N ALA A 164 7.29 -7.10 19.25
CA ALA A 164 8.06 -8.32 19.35
C ALA A 164 9.39 -8.15 20.11
N GLY A 165 9.85 -6.92 20.35
CA GLY A 165 11.08 -6.63 21.11
C GLY A 165 12.34 -6.49 20.25
N TYR A 166 12.18 -6.30 18.92
CA TYR A 166 13.30 -6.11 18.01
C TYR A 166 13.49 -4.62 17.66
N GLU A 167 14.73 -4.27 17.28
CA GLU A 167 15.03 -2.93 16.78
C GLU A 167 14.49 -2.77 15.36
N ALA A 168 13.67 -1.73 15.16
CA ALA A 168 13.14 -1.38 13.85
C ALA A 168 14.17 -0.50 13.10
N ASN A 169 14.33 -0.77 11.80
CA ASN A 169 15.03 0.12 10.89
C ASN A 169 14.07 0.57 9.77
N PRO A 170 13.33 1.68 9.98
CA PRO A 170 12.34 2.14 9.02
C PRO A 170 12.92 2.47 7.65
N LEU A 171 14.20 2.88 7.58
CA LEU A 171 14.86 3.21 6.32
C LEU A 171 15.11 1.96 5.46
N LEU A 172 15.63 0.89 6.05
CA LEU A 172 15.82 -0.37 5.34
C LEU A 172 14.49 -1.01 4.95
N LEU A 173 13.49 -0.94 5.84
CA LEU A 173 12.14 -1.41 5.55
C LEU A 173 11.50 -0.66 4.37
N PHE A 174 11.89 0.59 4.12
CA PHE A 174 11.43 1.37 2.97
C PHE A 174 12.26 1.10 1.71
N ILE A 175 13.61 1.20 1.80
CA ILE A 175 14.49 1.16 0.62
C ILE A 175 14.50 -0.22 -0.04
N VAL A 176 14.52 -1.31 0.73
CA VAL A 176 14.66 -2.66 0.16
C VAL A 176 13.43 -3.07 -0.64
N PRO A 177 12.18 -2.95 -0.15
CA PRO A 177 11.00 -3.21 -0.97
C PRO A 177 10.89 -2.28 -2.18
N PHE A 178 11.29 -1.00 -2.07
CA PHE A 178 11.33 -0.08 -3.19
C PHE A 178 12.29 -0.56 -4.29
N ALA A 179 13.50 -0.94 -3.93
CA ALA A 179 14.51 -1.45 -4.86
C ALA A 179 14.03 -2.73 -5.56
N LEU A 180 13.43 -3.67 -4.82
CA LEU A 180 12.91 -4.91 -5.39
C LEU A 180 11.72 -4.66 -6.33
N ASN A 181 10.77 -3.80 -5.97
CA ASN A 181 9.67 -3.44 -6.85
C ASN A 181 10.16 -2.71 -8.11
N THR A 182 11.19 -1.86 -7.98
CA THR A 182 11.86 -1.22 -9.12
C THR A 182 12.50 -2.26 -10.04
N LEU A 183 13.14 -3.28 -9.47
CA LEU A 183 13.72 -4.39 -10.22
C LEU A 183 12.65 -5.17 -11.02
N PHE A 184 11.52 -5.51 -10.39
CA PHE A 184 10.41 -6.19 -11.05
C PHE A 184 9.86 -5.35 -12.22
N LEU A 185 9.65 -4.03 -12.00
CA LEU A 185 9.23 -3.15 -13.09
C LEU A 185 10.30 -3.04 -14.18
N ALA A 186 11.58 -2.93 -13.83
CA ALA A 186 12.66 -2.86 -14.80
C ALA A 186 12.70 -4.12 -15.69
N VAL A 187 12.54 -5.30 -15.11
CA VAL A 187 12.43 -6.55 -15.88
C VAL A 187 11.21 -6.52 -16.78
N LEU A 188 10.05 -6.11 -16.27
CA LEU A 188 8.83 -6.00 -17.07
C LEU A 188 8.99 -4.97 -18.22
N PHE A 189 9.66 -3.85 -17.94
CA PHE A 189 9.97 -2.83 -18.95
C PHE A 189 10.88 -3.37 -20.03
N THR A 190 11.86 -4.20 -19.72
CA THR A 190 12.72 -4.82 -20.75
C THR A 190 11.95 -5.79 -21.67
N ILE A 191 10.83 -6.35 -21.19
CA ILE A 191 10.00 -7.28 -21.97
C ILE A 191 8.98 -6.52 -22.84
N TYR A 192 8.26 -5.56 -22.25
CA TYR A 192 7.10 -4.90 -22.87
C TYR A 192 7.33 -3.41 -23.20
N GLY A 193 8.48 -2.84 -22.82
CA GLY A 193 8.75 -1.41 -22.95
C GLY A 193 9.87 -1.03 -23.90
N ARG A 194 10.54 -2.01 -24.55
CA ARG A 194 11.65 -1.71 -25.49
C ARG A 194 11.21 -0.84 -26.65
N ASP A 195 10.01 -1.09 -27.18
CA ASP A 195 9.44 -0.32 -28.29
C ASP A 195 9.17 1.14 -27.93
N LEU A 196 9.07 1.44 -26.61
CA LEU A 196 8.83 2.80 -26.13
C LEU A 196 10.09 3.69 -26.18
N LEU A 197 11.27 3.10 -26.34
CA LEU A 197 12.53 3.82 -26.47
C LEU A 197 12.70 4.43 -27.88
N HIS A 198 11.93 3.94 -28.86
CA HIS A 198 11.91 4.51 -30.21
C HIS A 198 10.77 5.54 -30.31
N GLU A 199 11.12 6.77 -30.73
CA GLU A 199 10.13 7.83 -30.95
C GLU A 199 9.22 7.48 -32.14
N LEU A 200 7.91 7.59 -31.95
CA LEU A 200 6.97 7.53 -33.06
C LEU A 200 7.02 8.87 -33.83
N PRO A 201 6.79 8.85 -35.16
CA PRO A 201 6.73 10.08 -35.97
C PRO A 201 5.73 11.11 -35.41
N GLU A 202 4.59 10.65 -34.85
CA GLU A 202 3.54 11.49 -34.23
C GLU A 202 4.04 12.26 -32.99
N ASP A 203 5.00 11.71 -32.23
CA ASP A 203 5.55 12.39 -31.05
C ASP A 203 6.42 13.61 -31.42
N ARG A 204 6.94 13.67 -32.65
CA ARG A 204 7.76 14.78 -33.15
C ARG A 204 6.93 16.03 -33.44
N ASP A 205 5.69 15.86 -33.91
CA ASP A 205 4.82 16.99 -34.30
C ASP A 205 4.24 17.70 -33.05
N GLU A 206 4.03 17.00 -31.97
CA GLU A 206 3.62 17.60 -30.66
C GLU A 206 4.77 18.43 -30.03
N ILE A 207 6.03 18.02 -30.23
CA ILE A 207 7.21 18.71 -29.67
C ILE A 207 7.55 19.97 -30.46
N THR A 208 7.24 19.99 -31.76
CA THR A 208 7.61 21.11 -32.67
C THR A 208 6.54 22.19 -32.83
N GLY A 209 5.36 22.05 -32.25
CA GLY A 209 4.32 23.08 -32.23
C GLY A 209 3.73 23.44 -33.60
N ALA A 210 3.89 22.60 -34.62
CA ALA A 210 3.40 22.83 -35.95
C ALA A 210 2.11 22.05 -36.22
N GLY A 211 0.96 22.66 -35.97
CA GLY A 211 -0.34 22.04 -36.30
C GLY A 211 -1.55 22.82 -35.81
N ALA A 212 -1.63 24.10 -36.15
CA ALA A 212 -2.90 24.81 -36.05
C ALA A 212 -3.74 24.48 -37.31
N SER A 213 -4.65 23.50 -37.20
CA SER A 213 -5.72 23.36 -38.21
C SER A 213 -7.08 23.45 -37.53
N SER A 214 -7.79 24.48 -37.87
CA SER A 214 -9.15 24.84 -37.55
C SER A 214 -10.15 23.76 -38.04
N GLY A 215 -10.83 23.09 -37.07
CA GLY A 215 -11.99 22.27 -37.36
C GLY A 215 -13.16 22.69 -36.46
N ALA A 216 -14.28 23.09 -37.07
CA ALA A 216 -15.47 23.59 -36.41
C ALA A 216 -16.16 22.52 -35.51
N PRO A 217 -16.89 22.94 -34.46
CA PRO A 217 -17.47 21.98 -33.50
C PRO A 217 -18.80 21.42 -34.03
N THR A 218 -18.87 20.11 -34.18
CA THR A 218 -20.13 19.37 -34.33
C THR A 218 -20.73 19.08 -32.94
N ARG A 219 -21.98 19.53 -32.76
CA ARG A 219 -22.79 19.28 -31.54
C ARG A 219 -23.23 17.82 -31.44
N PRO A 220 -23.16 17.16 -30.28
CA PRO A 220 -23.84 15.88 -30.07
C PRO A 220 -25.30 16.07 -29.62
N HIS A 221 -26.17 15.23 -30.15
CA HIS A 221 -27.57 15.07 -29.71
C HIS A 221 -27.66 14.30 -28.38
N PRO A 222 -28.63 14.61 -27.51
CA PRO A 222 -28.88 13.85 -26.28
C PRO A 222 -29.81 12.66 -26.53
N SER A 223 -29.45 11.47 -26.03
CA SER A 223 -30.35 10.33 -25.86
C SER A 223 -30.58 10.04 -24.38
N PRO A 224 -31.83 9.78 -23.95
CA PRO A 224 -32.14 9.48 -22.56
C PRO A 224 -32.10 7.97 -22.30
N GLY A 225 -31.33 7.53 -21.30
CA GLY A 225 -31.31 6.15 -20.83
C GLY A 225 -30.95 6.09 -19.35
N SER A 226 -31.89 5.64 -18.56
CA SER A 226 -31.86 5.44 -17.11
C SER A 226 -30.87 4.39 -16.67
N GLY A 227 -30.14 4.63 -15.55
CA GLY A 227 -29.36 3.60 -14.86
C GLY A 227 -28.54 4.17 -13.71
N THR A 228 -28.98 3.88 -12.52
CA THR A 228 -28.30 3.85 -11.18
C THR A 228 -26.92 4.49 -11.07
N ALA A 229 -26.88 5.62 -10.39
CA ALA A 229 -25.68 6.38 -10.07
C ALA A 229 -24.84 5.68 -8.98
N SER A 230 -23.77 5.02 -9.41
CA SER A 230 -22.60 4.79 -8.56
C SER A 230 -21.81 6.09 -8.58
N ALA A 231 -21.50 6.65 -7.42
CA ALA A 231 -20.79 7.93 -7.30
C ALA A 231 -19.31 7.75 -7.71
N THR A 232 -19.08 7.65 -9.01
CA THR A 232 -17.74 7.75 -9.61
C THR A 232 -17.39 9.23 -9.61
N ALA A 233 -16.35 9.61 -8.86
CA ALA A 233 -15.78 10.95 -8.93
C ALA A 233 -15.43 11.23 -10.39
N VAL A 234 -16.10 12.23 -11.00
CA VAL A 234 -15.83 12.71 -12.35
C VAL A 234 -14.41 13.28 -12.35
N LEU A 235 -13.46 12.47 -12.82
CA LEU A 235 -12.09 12.95 -13.11
C LEU A 235 -12.13 13.71 -14.44
N PRO A 236 -11.44 14.85 -14.55
CA PRO A 236 -11.45 15.65 -15.76
C PRO A 236 -10.89 14.87 -16.95
N ASP A 237 -11.47 15.10 -18.12
CA ASP A 237 -11.00 14.57 -19.40
C ASP A 237 -9.52 14.89 -19.62
N VAL A 238 -8.75 13.93 -20.09
CA VAL A 238 -7.29 14.08 -20.33
C VAL A 238 -7.02 15.15 -21.41
N ASP A 239 -7.97 15.44 -22.27
CA ASP A 239 -7.89 16.52 -23.27
C ASP A 239 -8.15 17.91 -22.68
N VAL A 240 -8.67 17.97 -21.45
CA VAL A 240 -8.83 19.18 -20.66
C VAL A 240 -8.02 19.01 -19.38
N ILE A 241 -6.70 18.94 -19.49
CA ILE A 241 -5.81 19.28 -18.36
C ILE A 241 -5.93 20.80 -18.19
N GLY A 242 -7.14 21.23 -17.82
CA GLY A 242 -7.40 22.57 -17.34
C GLY A 242 -6.51 22.76 -16.11
N ARG A 243 -5.82 23.89 -16.05
CA ARG A 243 -5.01 24.22 -14.86
C ARG A 243 -5.94 24.21 -13.67
N THR A 244 -5.81 23.18 -12.82
CA THR A 244 -6.49 23.18 -11.54
C THR A 244 -6.01 24.42 -10.79
N PRO A 245 -6.88 25.44 -10.53
CA PRO A 245 -6.40 26.72 -9.99
C PRO A 245 -5.82 26.51 -8.61
N LEU A 246 -4.68 27.14 -8.34
CA LEU A 246 -4.04 27.16 -7.02
C LEU A 246 -4.88 28.03 -6.07
N ASN A 247 -5.73 27.43 -5.27
CA ASN A 247 -6.48 28.09 -4.21
C ASN A 247 -5.68 28.09 -2.90
N ARG A 248 -5.96 29.02 -2.01
CA ARG A 248 -5.30 29.11 -0.68
C ARG A 248 -5.31 27.77 0.08
N GLU A 249 -6.41 27.04 0.03
CA GLU A 249 -6.58 25.73 0.68
C GLU A 249 -5.62 24.66 0.12
N ARG A 250 -5.48 24.60 -1.20
CA ARG A 250 -4.58 23.68 -1.89
C ARG A 250 -3.12 23.97 -1.61
N VAL A 251 -2.77 25.26 -1.63
CA VAL A 251 -1.40 25.70 -1.27
C VAL A 251 -1.11 25.36 0.19
N ALA A 252 -2.04 25.63 1.11
CA ALA A 252 -1.89 25.28 2.52
C ALA A 252 -1.75 23.77 2.71
N THR A 253 -2.52 22.94 1.96
CA THR A 253 -2.39 21.47 2.03
C THR A 253 -1.04 21.00 1.48
N LEU A 254 -0.56 21.55 0.37
CA LEU A 254 0.78 21.24 -0.16
C LEU A 254 1.88 21.59 0.85
N ILE A 255 1.79 22.77 1.45
CA ILE A 255 2.73 23.22 2.51
C ILE A 255 2.63 22.26 3.71
N GLY A 256 1.41 21.88 4.13
CA GLY A 256 1.19 20.95 5.25
C GLY A 256 1.83 19.59 4.99
N ILE A 257 1.64 19.03 3.79
CA ILE A 257 2.27 17.75 3.39
C ILE A 257 3.80 17.88 3.36
N LEU A 258 4.31 18.98 2.83
CA LEU A 258 5.76 19.24 2.79
C LEU A 258 6.34 19.39 4.20
N LEU A 259 5.67 20.14 5.06
CA LEU A 259 6.08 20.32 6.47
C LEU A 259 6.07 18.98 7.22
N LEU A 260 5.06 18.14 7.00
CA LEU A 260 5.01 16.80 7.57
C LEU A 260 6.19 15.96 7.11
N ALA A 261 6.45 15.92 5.81
CA ALA A 261 7.54 15.12 5.24
C ALA A 261 8.91 15.60 5.72
N VAL A 262 9.18 16.90 5.64
CA VAL A 262 10.46 17.50 6.11
C VAL A 262 10.59 17.40 7.62
N GLY A 263 9.53 17.70 8.37
CA GLY A 263 9.50 17.62 9.83
C GLY A 263 9.81 16.22 10.36
N SER A 264 9.21 15.20 9.74
CA SER A 264 9.44 13.80 10.09
C SER A 264 10.89 13.36 9.82
N VAL A 265 11.44 13.71 8.64
CA VAL A 265 12.76 13.22 8.22
C VAL A 265 13.90 14.03 8.83
N ALA A 266 13.79 15.36 8.84
CA ALA A 266 14.88 16.24 9.26
C ALA A 266 14.87 16.57 10.77
N PHE A 267 13.69 16.59 11.39
CA PHE A 267 13.52 17.05 12.78
C PHE A 267 12.97 15.96 13.70
N ASN A 268 12.74 14.74 13.22
CA ASN A 268 12.15 13.62 13.97
C ASN A 268 10.85 14.01 14.70
N VAL A 269 10.05 14.89 14.10
CA VAL A 269 8.75 15.30 14.65
C VAL A 269 7.79 14.14 14.56
N ASP A 270 6.97 13.94 15.61
CA ASP A 270 5.96 12.89 15.62
C ASP A 270 4.96 13.06 14.48
N VAL A 271 4.87 12.04 13.64
CA VAL A 271 4.06 12.05 12.41
C VAL A 271 2.58 12.07 12.73
N GLY A 272 2.15 11.32 13.75
CA GLY A 272 0.75 11.20 14.14
C GLY A 272 0.20 12.52 14.65
N VAL A 273 0.88 13.11 15.64
CA VAL A 273 0.49 14.39 16.22
C VAL A 273 0.53 15.50 15.16
N SER A 274 1.61 15.56 14.36
CA SER A 274 1.77 16.59 13.34
C SER A 274 0.70 16.50 12.25
N SER A 275 0.37 15.31 11.78
CA SER A 275 -0.63 15.11 10.74
C SER A 275 -2.04 15.51 11.23
N ILE A 276 -2.38 15.23 12.49
CA ILE A 276 -3.64 15.66 13.10
C ILE A 276 -3.67 17.18 13.24
N CYS A 277 -2.60 17.80 13.75
CA CYS A 277 -2.53 19.27 13.90
C CYS A 277 -2.66 19.98 12.55
N ILE A 278 -1.92 19.53 11.53
CA ILE A 278 -2.00 20.07 10.17
C ILE A 278 -3.42 19.91 9.63
N SER A 279 -4.01 18.72 9.76
CA SER A 279 -5.39 18.44 9.31
C SER A 279 -6.40 19.36 9.99
N THR A 280 -6.25 19.58 11.29
CA THR A 280 -7.12 20.47 12.06
C THR A 280 -7.02 21.91 11.54
N VAL A 281 -5.82 22.42 11.30
CA VAL A 281 -5.63 23.76 10.72
C VAL A 281 -6.29 23.88 9.35
N LEU A 282 -6.11 22.86 8.48
CA LEU A 282 -6.72 22.85 7.16
C LEU A 282 -8.26 22.82 7.21
N LEU A 283 -8.84 22.09 8.15
CA LEU A 283 -10.29 22.04 8.36
C LEU A 283 -10.84 23.37 8.87
N LEU A 284 -10.12 24.04 9.78
CA LEU A 284 -10.50 25.35 10.28
C LEU A 284 -10.42 26.43 9.20
N MET A 285 -9.55 26.30 8.19
CA MET A 285 -9.48 27.21 7.05
C MET A 285 -10.68 27.09 6.10
N ALA A 286 -11.34 25.93 6.03
CA ALA A 286 -12.46 25.69 5.09
C ALA A 286 -13.56 24.77 5.67
N PRO A 287 -14.14 25.08 6.82
CA PRO A 287 -15.02 24.16 7.56
C PRO A 287 -16.30 23.78 6.79
N LYS A 288 -16.79 24.66 5.92
CA LYS A 288 -18.02 24.42 5.14
C LYS A 288 -17.80 23.62 3.85
N LYS A 289 -16.54 23.48 3.39
CA LYS A 289 -16.23 22.83 2.12
C LYS A 289 -15.98 21.34 2.23
N MET A 290 -15.72 20.86 3.45
CA MET A 290 -15.36 19.46 3.71
C MET A 290 -16.25 18.87 4.82
N PRO A 291 -17.59 18.86 4.63
CA PRO A 291 -18.47 18.31 5.65
C PRO A 291 -18.17 16.82 5.85
N ARG A 292 -18.09 16.39 7.10
CA ARG A 292 -17.90 14.98 7.46
C ARG A 292 -16.67 14.34 6.83
N ILE A 293 -15.56 15.07 6.72
CA ILE A 293 -14.33 14.54 6.12
C ILE A 293 -13.75 13.40 6.98
N GLU A 294 -14.04 13.38 8.26
CA GLU A 294 -13.69 12.31 9.21
C GLU A 294 -14.25 10.95 8.82
N ASP A 295 -15.37 10.88 8.12
CA ASP A 295 -15.94 9.64 7.59
C ASP A 295 -15.05 9.03 6.48
N LYS A 296 -14.13 9.82 5.90
CA LYS A 296 -13.21 9.39 4.83
C LYS A 296 -11.86 8.92 5.37
N VAL A 297 -11.65 8.98 6.69
CA VAL A 297 -10.51 8.34 7.35
C VAL A 297 -10.58 6.83 7.11
N ALA A 298 -9.41 6.20 6.95
CA ALA A 298 -9.34 4.76 6.70
C ALA A 298 -9.61 3.95 7.98
N TRP A 299 -10.77 4.15 8.64
CA TRP A 299 -11.15 3.50 9.89
C TRP A 299 -10.98 1.97 9.89
N PRO A 300 -11.31 1.25 8.80
CA PRO A 300 -11.07 -0.19 8.76
C PRO A 300 -9.59 -0.56 8.93
N ALA A 301 -8.67 0.24 8.38
CA ALA A 301 -7.24 0.01 8.53
C ALA A 301 -6.75 0.39 9.93
N VAL A 302 -7.25 1.50 10.50
CA VAL A 302 -6.96 1.91 11.89
C VAL A 302 -7.32 0.80 12.87
N VAL A 303 -8.55 0.30 12.78
CA VAL A 303 -9.06 -0.76 13.67
C VAL A 303 -8.27 -2.06 13.48
N LEU A 304 -7.94 -2.42 12.23
CA LEU A 304 -7.16 -3.62 11.94
C LEU A 304 -5.77 -3.56 12.59
N VAL A 305 -5.06 -2.47 12.35
CA VAL A 305 -3.69 -2.29 12.85
C VAL A 305 -3.67 -2.28 14.38
N CYS A 306 -4.52 -1.47 15.01
CA CYS A 306 -4.56 -1.37 16.46
C CYS A 306 -4.98 -2.68 17.13
N GLY A 307 -5.99 -3.36 16.59
CA GLY A 307 -6.44 -4.64 17.14
C GLY A 307 -5.38 -5.73 17.05
N MET A 308 -4.71 -5.85 15.91
CA MET A 308 -3.65 -6.83 15.74
C MET A 308 -2.45 -6.57 16.65
N LEU A 309 -2.02 -5.30 16.79
CA LEU A 309 -0.92 -4.94 17.68
C LEU A 309 -1.26 -5.18 19.15
N THR A 310 -2.47 -4.86 19.58
CA THR A 310 -2.94 -5.19 20.95
C THR A 310 -2.90 -6.70 21.19
N TYR A 311 -3.41 -7.51 20.25
CA TYR A 311 -3.37 -8.96 20.36
C TYR A 311 -1.94 -9.51 20.39
N MET A 312 -1.03 -8.95 19.58
CA MET A 312 0.40 -9.31 19.60
C MET A 312 1.04 -9.04 20.96
N THR A 313 0.72 -7.92 21.59
CA THR A 313 1.23 -7.60 22.94
C THR A 313 0.72 -8.62 23.97
N VAL A 314 -0.52 -9.05 23.87
CA VAL A 314 -1.08 -10.12 24.72
C VAL A 314 -0.34 -11.45 24.49
N LEU A 315 -0.06 -11.83 23.22
CA LEU A 315 0.71 -13.05 22.91
C LEU A 315 2.13 -13.00 23.47
N LYS A 316 2.74 -11.81 23.52
CA LYS A 316 4.04 -11.62 24.15
C LYS A 316 3.95 -11.73 25.68
N GLN A 317 3.02 -11.01 26.29
CA GLN A 317 2.84 -11.00 27.76
C GLN A 317 2.52 -12.38 28.33
N ASN A 318 1.76 -13.21 27.63
CA ASN A 318 1.41 -14.54 28.07
C ASN A 318 2.45 -15.63 27.72
N GLY A 319 3.60 -15.23 27.14
CA GLY A 319 4.70 -16.14 26.79
C GLY A 319 4.44 -17.03 25.57
N THR A 320 3.36 -16.78 24.80
CA THR A 320 3.07 -17.59 23.59
C THR A 320 4.14 -17.41 22.53
N LEU A 321 4.71 -16.20 22.38
CA LEU A 321 5.76 -15.97 21.41
C LEU A 321 7.05 -16.71 21.78
N ASP A 322 7.42 -16.76 23.07
CA ASP A 322 8.58 -17.49 23.56
C ASP A 322 8.42 -19.00 23.37
N PHE A 323 7.22 -19.54 23.73
CA PHE A 323 6.88 -20.95 23.47
C PHE A 323 7.00 -21.34 21.99
N LEU A 324 6.54 -20.46 21.09
CA LEU A 324 6.68 -20.67 19.65
C LEU A 324 8.15 -20.57 19.21
N GLY A 325 8.96 -19.72 19.86
CA GLY A 325 10.41 -19.62 19.67
C GLY A 325 11.11 -20.95 19.95
N ASP A 326 10.86 -21.51 21.11
CA ASP A 326 11.43 -22.81 21.52
C ASP A 326 11.00 -23.93 20.54
N ALA A 327 9.73 -23.95 20.12
CA ALA A 327 9.23 -24.94 19.15
C ALA A 327 9.93 -24.80 17.78
N ALA A 328 10.28 -23.58 17.35
CA ALA A 328 10.92 -23.34 16.07
C ALA A 328 12.36 -23.88 16.01
N THR A 329 13.07 -23.95 17.14
CA THR A 329 14.44 -24.51 17.20
C THR A 329 14.49 -26.00 16.81
N HIS A 330 13.35 -26.68 16.83
CA HIS A 330 13.22 -28.07 16.39
C HIS A 330 12.93 -28.24 14.90
N LEU A 331 12.72 -27.15 14.16
CA LEU A 331 12.57 -27.18 12.69
C LEU A 331 13.95 -27.31 12.04
N GLY A 332 14.25 -28.45 11.49
CA GLY A 332 15.59 -28.87 11.03
C GLY A 332 16.37 -27.92 10.09
N SER A 333 15.75 -26.89 9.48
CA SER A 333 16.43 -25.84 8.70
C SER A 333 15.64 -24.52 8.77
N PRO A 334 16.15 -23.53 9.52
CA PRO A 334 15.51 -22.20 9.65
C PRO A 334 15.32 -21.50 8.32
N LEU A 335 16.30 -21.59 7.42
CA LEU A 335 16.23 -21.00 6.08
C LEU A 335 15.12 -21.63 5.22
N ALA A 336 14.92 -22.96 5.32
CA ALA A 336 13.84 -23.62 4.61
C ALA A 336 12.47 -23.24 5.18
N ALA A 337 12.33 -23.19 6.50
CA ALA A 337 11.11 -22.75 7.17
C ALA A 337 10.78 -21.28 6.84
N ALA A 338 11.78 -20.40 6.78
CA ALA A 338 11.63 -19.01 6.33
C ALA A 338 11.08 -18.95 4.89
N LEU A 339 11.63 -19.73 3.98
CA LEU A 339 11.16 -19.77 2.58
C LEU A 339 9.71 -20.25 2.48
N ILE A 340 9.34 -21.27 3.24
CA ILE A 340 7.97 -21.80 3.28
C ILE A 340 7.01 -20.71 3.78
N LEU A 341 7.36 -19.98 4.83
CA LEU A 341 6.53 -18.89 5.36
C LEU A 341 6.38 -17.73 4.39
N LEU A 342 7.46 -17.38 3.67
CA LEU A 342 7.42 -16.35 2.60
C LEU A 342 6.44 -16.76 1.48
N TYR A 343 6.48 -18.03 1.02
CA TYR A 343 5.54 -18.52 0.01
C TYR A 343 4.12 -18.58 0.54
N ALA A 344 3.92 -19.06 1.75
CA ALA A 344 2.58 -19.11 2.37
C ALA A 344 1.98 -17.69 2.46
N ALA A 345 2.76 -16.72 2.93
CA ALA A 345 2.33 -15.33 3.01
C ALA A 345 2.02 -14.75 1.62
N ALA A 346 2.85 -14.98 0.61
CA ALA A 346 2.61 -14.51 -0.76
C ALA A 346 1.33 -15.11 -1.36
N ILE A 347 1.13 -16.42 -1.24
CA ILE A 347 -0.05 -17.12 -1.78
C ILE A 347 -1.34 -16.61 -1.11
N ILE A 348 -1.35 -16.50 0.22
CA ILE A 348 -2.50 -16.03 0.98
C ILE A 348 -2.81 -14.58 0.60
N SER A 349 -1.79 -13.73 0.52
CA SER A 349 -1.94 -12.32 0.20
C SER A 349 -2.40 -12.06 -1.23
N ALA A 350 -2.02 -12.90 -2.17
CA ALA A 350 -2.44 -12.77 -3.58
C ALA A 350 -3.97 -12.85 -3.78
N VAL A 351 -4.70 -13.48 -2.84
CA VAL A 351 -6.17 -13.60 -2.87
C VAL A 351 -6.84 -12.87 -1.70
N GLY A 352 -6.06 -12.32 -0.78
CA GLY A 352 -6.53 -11.69 0.45
C GLY A 352 -6.06 -10.25 0.63
N SER A 353 -5.96 -9.82 1.87
CA SER A 353 -5.44 -8.51 2.25
C SER A 353 -4.00 -8.61 2.71
N SER A 354 -3.10 -7.83 2.12
CA SER A 354 -1.67 -7.81 2.50
C SER A 354 -1.45 -7.39 3.95
N ILE A 355 -2.19 -6.38 4.44
CA ILE A 355 -2.12 -5.97 5.85
C ILE A 355 -2.60 -7.11 6.76
N GLY A 356 -3.70 -7.76 6.40
CA GLY A 356 -4.21 -8.92 7.15
C GLY A 356 -3.22 -10.09 7.17
N THR A 357 -2.61 -10.39 6.02
CA THR A 357 -1.58 -11.44 5.90
C THR A 357 -0.36 -11.12 6.76
N LEU A 358 0.13 -9.87 6.73
CA LEU A 358 1.23 -9.42 7.58
C LEU A 358 0.92 -9.54 9.07
N GLY A 359 -0.33 -9.22 9.45
CA GLY A 359 -0.79 -9.34 10.83
C GLY A 359 -0.72 -10.77 11.39
N ILE A 360 -0.64 -11.78 10.53
CA ILE A 360 -0.51 -13.19 10.93
C ILE A 360 0.91 -13.70 10.68
N ALA A 361 1.46 -13.39 9.52
CA ALA A 361 2.74 -13.92 9.10
C ALA A 361 3.88 -13.42 10.02
N LEU A 362 3.82 -12.17 10.50
CA LEU A 362 4.81 -11.63 11.43
C LEU A 362 4.76 -12.29 12.82
N PRO A 363 3.59 -12.51 13.47
CA PRO A 363 3.51 -13.34 14.66
C PRO A 363 4.04 -14.76 14.47
N LEU A 364 3.72 -15.38 13.33
CA LEU A 364 4.24 -16.71 13.00
C LEU A 364 5.74 -16.72 12.70
N ALA A 365 6.32 -15.60 12.32
CA ALA A 365 7.76 -15.43 12.16
C ALA A 365 8.50 -15.23 13.50
N ALA A 366 7.83 -14.69 14.52
CA ALA A 366 8.44 -14.34 15.79
C ALA A 366 9.22 -15.52 16.45
N PRO A 367 8.72 -16.77 16.44
CA PRO A 367 9.46 -17.92 16.93
C PRO A 367 10.81 -18.15 16.24
N MET A 368 10.80 -18.05 14.91
CA MET A 368 12.01 -18.24 14.09
C MET A 368 13.04 -17.13 14.32
N LEU A 369 12.55 -15.94 14.67
CA LEU A 369 13.38 -14.81 15.03
C LEU A 369 13.98 -14.97 16.45
N ALA A 370 13.19 -15.47 17.39
CA ALA A 370 13.62 -15.72 18.78
C ALA A 370 14.71 -16.81 18.86
N ALA A 371 14.69 -17.79 17.96
CA ALA A 371 15.74 -18.81 17.84
C ALA A 371 17.12 -18.23 17.48
N GLY A 372 17.19 -16.97 17.01
CA GLY A 372 18.46 -16.27 16.72
C GLY A 372 19.24 -16.79 15.50
N GLU A 373 18.67 -17.73 14.74
CA GLU A 373 19.29 -18.38 13.58
C GLU A 373 19.03 -17.62 12.27
N LEU A 374 18.13 -16.64 12.29
CA LEU A 374 17.80 -15.78 11.16
C LEU A 374 18.08 -14.31 11.50
N GLY A 375 18.58 -13.56 10.53
CA GLY A 375 18.70 -12.11 10.64
C GLY A 375 17.31 -11.48 10.76
N ALA A 376 16.91 -11.06 11.97
CA ALA A 376 15.55 -10.64 12.30
C ALA A 376 15.03 -9.56 11.34
N LEU A 377 15.78 -8.48 11.14
CA LEU A 377 15.39 -7.38 10.27
C LEU A 377 15.26 -7.81 8.81
N GLY A 378 16.22 -8.61 8.32
CA GLY A 378 16.21 -9.11 6.94
C GLY A 378 14.99 -10.00 6.67
N PHE A 379 14.67 -10.92 7.58
CA PHE A 379 13.53 -11.81 7.44
C PHE A 379 12.19 -11.05 7.47
N ILE A 380 12.05 -10.07 8.38
CA ILE A 380 10.84 -9.24 8.45
C ILE A 380 10.66 -8.41 7.16
N ILE A 381 11.75 -7.82 6.63
CA ILE A 381 11.70 -7.07 5.36
C ILE A 381 11.30 -7.98 4.20
N ALA A 382 11.89 -9.19 4.14
CA ALA A 382 11.55 -10.18 3.12
C ALA A 382 10.07 -10.59 3.19
N LEU A 383 9.56 -10.82 4.40
CA LEU A 383 8.17 -11.19 4.64
C LEU A 383 7.21 -10.05 4.30
N ALA A 384 7.55 -8.82 4.68
CA ALA A 384 6.81 -7.62 4.32
C ALA A 384 6.74 -7.45 2.79
N PHE A 385 7.86 -7.57 2.10
CA PHE A 385 7.90 -7.50 0.63
C PHE A 385 7.10 -8.64 -0.03
N ALA A 386 7.34 -9.89 0.36
CA ALA A 386 6.66 -11.05 -0.24
C ALA A 386 5.13 -10.99 -0.06
N SER A 387 4.66 -10.47 1.09
CA SER A 387 3.24 -10.30 1.35
C SER A 387 2.59 -9.16 0.57
N THR A 388 3.33 -8.12 0.19
CA THR A 388 2.74 -6.93 -0.45
C THR A 388 2.91 -6.91 -1.95
N VAL A 389 4.03 -7.38 -2.49
CA VAL A 389 4.30 -7.33 -3.94
C VAL A 389 3.27 -8.09 -4.78
N VAL A 390 2.59 -9.06 -4.20
CA VAL A 390 1.54 -9.87 -4.82
C VAL A 390 0.17 -9.15 -4.92
N ASP A 391 0.02 -7.94 -4.36
CA ASP A 391 -1.16 -7.08 -4.53
C ASP A 391 -1.37 -6.61 -6.00
N VAL A 392 -0.45 -6.95 -6.88
CA VAL A 392 -0.65 -6.89 -8.35
C VAL A 392 -1.73 -7.86 -8.85
N SER A 393 -2.17 -8.80 -8.01
CA SER A 393 -3.22 -9.79 -8.30
C SER A 393 -4.53 -9.12 -8.71
N PRO A 394 -5.25 -9.65 -9.72
CA PRO A 394 -6.58 -9.15 -10.09
C PRO A 394 -7.64 -9.38 -9.00
N PHE A 395 -7.33 -10.16 -7.96
CA PHE A 395 -8.20 -10.40 -6.80
C PHE A 395 -7.87 -9.47 -5.62
N ALA A 396 -6.69 -8.87 -5.60
CA ALA A 396 -6.29 -7.89 -4.61
C ALA A 396 -6.77 -6.48 -4.99
N THR A 397 -6.77 -5.55 -4.02
CA THR A 397 -7.34 -4.20 -4.21
C THR A 397 -6.69 -3.45 -5.38
N ASN A 398 -5.35 -3.41 -5.43
CA ASN A 398 -4.64 -2.62 -6.44
C ASN A 398 -4.78 -3.22 -7.85
N GLY A 399 -4.59 -4.53 -7.99
CA GLY A 399 -4.70 -5.21 -9.29
C GLY A 399 -6.13 -5.21 -9.83
N SER A 400 -7.16 -5.37 -8.97
CA SER A 400 -8.57 -5.32 -9.38
C SER A 400 -8.95 -3.94 -9.95
N ILE A 401 -8.45 -2.85 -9.36
CA ILE A 401 -8.70 -1.49 -9.86
C ILE A 401 -8.04 -1.30 -11.24
N VAL A 402 -6.80 -1.77 -11.42
CA VAL A 402 -6.13 -1.72 -12.73
C VAL A 402 -6.93 -2.46 -13.80
N VAL A 403 -7.47 -3.64 -13.47
CA VAL A 403 -8.32 -4.40 -14.40
C VAL A 403 -9.65 -3.69 -14.67
N ALA A 404 -10.23 -3.04 -13.66
CA ALA A 404 -11.49 -2.31 -13.79
C ALA A 404 -11.35 -1.07 -14.68
N GLU A 405 -10.24 -0.35 -14.57
CA GLU A 405 -9.98 0.90 -15.29
C GLU A 405 -9.27 0.69 -16.64
N ALA A 406 -8.97 -0.56 -17.01
CA ALA A 406 -8.29 -0.85 -18.27
C ALA A 406 -9.21 -0.53 -19.47
N ASP A 407 -8.72 0.36 -20.34
CA ASP A 407 -9.33 0.69 -21.64
C ASP A 407 -8.77 -0.29 -22.69
N VAL A 408 -9.34 -1.50 -22.73
CA VAL A 408 -8.92 -2.60 -23.59
C VAL A 408 -10.12 -3.27 -24.24
N GLU A 409 -9.95 -3.72 -25.49
CA GLU A 409 -11.02 -4.40 -26.25
C GLU A 409 -11.42 -5.73 -25.60
N ASP A 410 -10.44 -6.52 -25.13
CA ASP A 410 -10.67 -7.81 -24.47
C ASP A 410 -10.23 -7.77 -23.00
N ARG A 411 -11.18 -7.42 -22.13
CA ARG A 411 -10.96 -7.35 -20.67
C ARG A 411 -10.62 -8.72 -20.07
N GLN A 412 -11.16 -9.82 -20.60
CA GLN A 412 -10.86 -11.16 -20.09
C GLN A 412 -9.41 -11.56 -20.39
N ARG A 413 -8.95 -11.26 -21.60
CA ARG A 413 -7.55 -11.50 -21.99
C ARG A 413 -6.60 -10.67 -21.14
N PHE A 414 -6.94 -9.41 -20.89
CA PHE A 414 -6.15 -8.52 -20.03
C PHE A 414 -6.09 -9.07 -18.59
N GLN A 415 -7.24 -9.44 -18.02
CA GLN A 415 -7.29 -10.04 -16.68
C GLN A 415 -6.45 -11.32 -16.56
N ARG A 416 -6.46 -12.18 -17.60
CA ARG A 416 -5.60 -13.37 -17.65
C ARG A 416 -4.12 -13.00 -17.69
N SER A 417 -3.74 -11.94 -18.40
CA SER A 417 -2.36 -11.45 -18.43
C SER A 417 -1.91 -10.93 -17.07
N VAL A 418 -2.77 -10.18 -16.36
CA VAL A 418 -2.52 -9.72 -14.98
C VAL A 418 -2.39 -10.93 -14.03
N LEU A 419 -3.26 -11.94 -14.17
CA LEU A 419 -3.20 -13.16 -13.36
C LEU A 419 -1.93 -13.96 -13.62
N ALA A 420 -1.53 -14.12 -14.88
CA ALA A 420 -0.29 -14.80 -15.25
C ALA A 420 0.95 -14.08 -14.68
N TYR A 421 0.96 -12.75 -14.76
CA TYR A 421 2.00 -11.93 -14.15
C TYR A 421 2.02 -12.09 -12.62
N CYS A 422 0.87 -12.04 -11.97
CA CYS A 422 0.76 -12.31 -10.53
C CYS A 422 1.30 -13.68 -10.16
N GLY A 423 0.95 -14.73 -10.92
CA GLY A 423 1.49 -16.07 -10.71
C GLY A 423 3.03 -16.13 -10.79
N LEU A 424 3.61 -15.40 -11.75
CA LEU A 424 5.06 -15.26 -11.85
C LEU A 424 5.66 -14.52 -10.64
N VAL A 425 5.01 -13.44 -10.17
CA VAL A 425 5.45 -12.68 -8.99
C VAL A 425 5.36 -13.55 -7.73
N VAL A 426 4.27 -14.31 -7.54
CA VAL A 426 4.11 -15.26 -6.41
C VAL A 426 5.22 -16.32 -6.42
N LEU A 427 5.63 -16.77 -7.60
CA LEU A 427 6.72 -17.75 -7.73
C LEU A 427 8.09 -17.15 -7.46
N LEU A 428 8.38 -15.96 -7.99
CA LEU A 428 9.72 -15.38 -7.97
C LEU A 428 9.99 -14.50 -6.75
N ALA A 429 9.01 -13.72 -6.27
CA ALA A 429 9.25 -12.73 -5.26
C ALA A 429 9.68 -13.31 -3.89
N PRO A 430 9.06 -14.38 -3.37
CA PRO A 430 9.53 -15.01 -2.14
C PRO A 430 10.96 -15.56 -2.28
N LEU A 431 11.27 -16.18 -3.43
CA LEU A 431 12.60 -16.73 -3.70
C LEU A 431 13.67 -15.64 -3.80
N VAL A 432 13.38 -14.54 -4.50
CA VAL A 432 14.27 -13.39 -4.65
C VAL A 432 14.51 -12.73 -3.28
N ALA A 433 13.45 -12.51 -2.49
CA ALA A 433 13.57 -11.94 -1.16
C ALA A 433 14.37 -12.87 -0.22
N TRP A 434 14.12 -14.15 -0.28
CA TRP A 434 14.86 -15.14 0.49
C TRP A 434 16.35 -15.15 0.13
N ALA A 435 16.69 -15.25 -1.16
CA ALA A 435 18.06 -15.34 -1.64
C ALA A 435 18.85 -14.04 -1.45
N LEU A 436 18.25 -12.88 -1.65
CA LEU A 436 18.93 -11.58 -1.60
C LEU A 436 18.89 -10.91 -0.23
N ILE A 437 17.96 -11.28 0.64
CA ILE A 437 17.80 -10.64 1.94
C ILE A 437 17.99 -11.64 3.08
N VAL A 438 17.18 -12.73 3.12
CA VAL A 438 17.22 -13.65 4.28
C VAL A 438 18.56 -14.37 4.37
N VAL A 439 19.02 -14.99 3.29
CA VAL A 439 20.29 -15.74 3.30
C VAL A 439 21.48 -14.86 3.69
N PRO A 440 21.72 -13.67 3.09
CA PRO A 440 22.87 -12.85 3.45
C PRO A 440 22.82 -12.25 4.86
N THR A 441 21.64 -12.07 5.44
CA THR A 441 21.50 -11.50 6.80
C THR A 441 21.49 -12.57 7.87
N SER A 442 21.44 -13.85 7.52
CA SER A 442 21.46 -14.99 8.44
C SER A 442 22.81 -15.72 8.47
N LEU A 443 23.77 -15.29 7.64
CA LEU A 443 25.16 -15.74 7.63
C LEU A 443 26.02 -14.80 8.47
#